data_a694dda21c96d60d6a49a8c51b1f8f84
#
_entry.id   a694dda21c96d60d6a49a8c51b1f8f84
#
_cell.length_a   1.000
_cell.length_b   1.000
_cell.length_c   1.000
_cell.angle_alpha   90.00
_cell.angle_beta   90.00
_cell.angle_gamma   90.00
#
_symmetry.space_group_name_H-M   'P 1'
#
loop_
_entity.id
_entity.type
_entity.pdbx_description
1 polymer ?
#
loop_
_entity_poly.entity_id
_entity_poly.type
_entity_poly.pdbx_seq_one_letter_code
_entity_poly.pdbx_strand_id
1 'polypeptide(L)'
;IDRSPYQDRFNNDHDAEAELEALKVSIAVEGQKIPVLVRPHPSKPDYYQLAYGHRRLAAIKSLMADSERPETVKIKAHVRSLTDRQLIEEQAVENGVRENLTWIEQAMWAVQLKEAGLSHRAICPVLALSEAAVSHLFRVTSVIPADIIFAIGRAKSVGRPKWTAFAELLKDDGKVAAVREILDTADFLSKDGAGRIGMAMDRANGVIPTEPDESSNVTNFTLGERLFGRMKSSSTGTTLTIPKKQDAFARWLAERMPALVREYDHQLGRIK
;
A
#
# COMPACT_ATOMS: atom_id res chain seq x y z
N ILE A 1 -3.01 -19.57 19.78
CA ILE A 1 -3.97 -19.11 18.75
C ILE A 1 -3.21 -18.89 17.45
N ASP A 2 -3.60 -19.64 16.41
CA ASP A 2 -3.11 -19.48 15.05
C ASP A 2 -3.85 -18.32 14.36
N ARG A 3 -3.19 -17.68 13.36
CA ARG A 3 -3.87 -16.66 12.54
C ARG A 3 -4.94 -17.32 11.67
N SER A 4 -5.92 -16.51 11.24
CA SER A 4 -6.86 -16.94 10.20
C SER A 4 -6.09 -17.34 8.93
N PRO A 5 -6.51 -18.37 8.19
CA PRO A 5 -5.95 -18.68 6.88
C PRO A 5 -6.36 -17.63 5.83
N TYR A 6 -7.39 -16.84 6.14
CA TYR A 6 -7.90 -15.78 5.25
C TYR A 6 -7.37 -14.43 5.71
N GLN A 7 -6.67 -13.72 4.81
CA GLN A 7 -6.08 -12.41 5.08
C GLN A 7 -6.75 -11.36 4.22
N ASP A 8 -7.34 -10.37 4.85
CA ASP A 8 -8.04 -9.26 4.22
C ASP A 8 -7.15 -8.05 3.94
N ARG A 9 -5.93 -7.99 4.50
CA ARG A 9 -4.99 -6.87 4.38
C ARG A 9 -3.56 -7.30 4.10
N PHE A 10 -2.85 -6.44 3.37
CA PHE A 10 -1.40 -6.54 3.24
C PHE A 10 -0.73 -6.04 4.53
N ASN A 11 0.13 -6.86 5.14
CA ASN A 11 0.76 -6.57 6.44
C ASN A 11 1.99 -5.63 6.36
N ASN A 12 2.35 -5.09 5.21
CA ASN A 12 3.62 -4.39 4.97
C ASN A 12 3.49 -2.86 4.95
N ASP A 13 2.72 -2.26 5.85
CA ASP A 13 2.55 -0.81 5.89
C ASP A 13 3.28 -0.24 7.13
N HIS A 14 4.18 0.74 6.95
CA HIS A 14 4.85 1.44 8.07
C HIS A 14 3.87 2.08 9.04
N ASP A 15 2.71 2.54 8.55
CA ASP A 15 1.63 3.04 9.40
C ASP A 15 1.08 1.95 10.34
N ALA A 16 1.15 0.66 9.94
CA ALA A 16 0.66 -0.46 10.73
C ALA A 16 1.51 -0.72 11.98
N GLU A 17 2.82 -0.44 11.95
CA GLU A 17 3.71 -0.60 13.11
C GLU A 17 3.43 0.45 14.19
N ALA A 18 3.29 1.72 13.81
CA ALA A 18 2.96 2.79 14.76
C ALA A 18 1.58 2.58 15.41
N GLU A 19 0.59 2.16 14.63
CA GLU A 19 -0.75 1.83 15.13
C GLU A 19 -0.74 0.58 16.01
N LEU A 20 0.11 -0.41 15.74
CA LEU A 20 0.27 -1.61 16.57
C LEU A 20 0.90 -1.26 17.90
N GLU A 21 1.93 -0.41 17.93
CA GLU A 21 2.60 0.02 19.15
C GLU A 21 1.65 0.86 20.02
N ALA A 22 0.87 1.76 19.44
CA ALA A 22 -0.15 2.52 20.18
C ALA A 22 -1.20 1.59 20.83
N LEU A 23 -1.63 0.55 20.10
CA LEU A 23 -2.57 -0.45 20.62
C LEU A 23 -1.94 -1.29 21.73
N LYS A 24 -0.67 -1.67 21.60
CA LYS A 24 0.10 -2.39 22.62
C LYS A 24 0.18 -1.61 23.92
N VAL A 25 0.53 -0.31 23.85
CA VAL A 25 0.55 0.59 25.01
C VAL A 25 -0.83 0.68 25.68
N SER A 26 -1.89 0.88 24.88
CA SER A 26 -3.25 0.92 25.41
C SER A 26 -3.65 -0.38 26.13
N ILE A 27 -3.32 -1.54 25.56
CA ILE A 27 -3.62 -2.84 26.19
C ILE A 27 -2.79 -3.04 27.46
N ALA A 28 -1.54 -2.60 27.50
CA ALA A 28 -0.69 -2.69 28.68
C ALA A 28 -1.24 -1.86 29.87
N VAL A 29 -1.75 -0.66 29.58
CA VAL A 29 -2.23 0.28 30.63
C VAL A 29 -3.67 -0.03 31.05
N GLU A 30 -4.57 -0.26 30.10
CA GLU A 30 -6.01 -0.36 30.35
C GLU A 30 -6.53 -1.81 30.33
N GLY A 31 -5.70 -2.75 29.94
CA GLY A 31 -6.09 -4.13 29.70
C GLY A 31 -6.85 -4.30 28.37
N GLN A 32 -7.02 -5.53 27.96
CA GLN A 32 -7.81 -5.84 26.77
C GLN A 32 -9.31 -5.64 27.06
N LYS A 33 -9.94 -4.63 26.48
CA LYS A 33 -11.38 -4.33 26.65
C LYS A 33 -12.25 -5.22 25.78
N ILE A 34 -11.89 -5.38 24.51
CA ILE A 34 -12.67 -6.13 23.50
C ILE A 34 -11.98 -7.48 23.27
N PRO A 35 -12.66 -8.62 23.50
CA PRO A 35 -12.13 -9.94 23.20
C PRO A 35 -11.85 -10.15 21.72
N VAL A 36 -10.94 -11.06 21.40
CA VAL A 36 -10.83 -11.60 20.03
C VAL A 36 -11.86 -12.72 19.85
N LEU A 37 -12.26 -13.00 18.61
CA LEU A 37 -13.08 -14.18 18.30
C LEU A 37 -12.20 -15.28 17.74
N VAL A 38 -12.35 -16.48 18.32
CA VAL A 38 -11.62 -17.68 17.88
C VAL A 38 -12.58 -18.85 17.72
N ARG A 39 -12.19 -19.80 16.86
CA ARG A 39 -12.81 -21.12 16.81
C ARG A 39 -11.80 -22.20 17.24
N PRO A 40 -12.24 -23.39 17.70
CA PRO A 40 -11.35 -24.55 17.81
C PRO A 40 -10.67 -24.80 16.45
N HIS A 41 -9.39 -25.13 16.48
CA HIS A 41 -8.64 -25.39 15.26
C HIS A 41 -9.12 -26.71 14.61
N PRO A 42 -9.44 -26.72 13.30
CA PRO A 42 -10.08 -27.89 12.67
C PRO A 42 -9.20 -29.15 12.64
N SER A 43 -7.87 -29.00 12.72
CA SER A 43 -6.92 -30.12 12.61
C SER A 43 -5.90 -30.22 13.75
N LYS A 44 -5.92 -29.28 14.72
CA LYS A 44 -4.96 -29.28 15.85
C LYS A 44 -5.72 -29.25 17.17
N PRO A 45 -5.77 -30.37 17.94
CA PRO A 45 -6.36 -30.38 19.27
C PRO A 45 -5.75 -29.30 20.16
N ASP A 46 -6.55 -28.71 21.05
CA ASP A 46 -6.16 -27.66 22.00
C ASP A 46 -5.65 -26.37 21.39
N TYR A 47 -5.69 -26.24 20.06
CA TYR A 47 -5.39 -25.00 19.35
C TYR A 47 -6.66 -24.28 18.93
N TYR A 48 -6.50 -22.98 18.73
CA TYR A 48 -7.59 -22.12 18.27
C TYR A 48 -7.16 -21.38 17.02
N GLN A 49 -8.10 -21.11 16.15
CA GLN A 49 -7.91 -20.31 14.94
C GLN A 49 -8.66 -18.99 15.08
N LEU A 50 -7.95 -17.89 14.83
CA LEU A 50 -8.50 -16.55 14.95
C LEU A 50 -9.55 -16.31 13.87
N ALA A 51 -10.71 -15.80 14.25
CA ALA A 51 -11.71 -15.28 13.33
C ALA A 51 -11.48 -13.76 13.09
N TYR A 52 -11.44 -12.97 14.17
CA TYR A 52 -11.10 -11.55 14.06
C TYR A 52 -10.32 -11.06 15.30
N GLY A 53 -9.70 -9.84 15.14
CA GLY A 53 -8.89 -9.24 16.18
C GLY A 53 -7.38 -9.43 15.96
N HIS A 54 -6.93 -9.53 14.71
CA HIS A 54 -5.54 -9.79 14.33
C HIS A 54 -4.55 -8.81 14.97
N ARG A 55 -4.89 -7.51 15.02
CA ARG A 55 -4.03 -6.48 15.65
C ARG A 55 -3.94 -6.68 17.16
N ARG A 56 -5.04 -7.03 17.84
CA ARG A 56 -5.06 -7.33 19.28
C ARG A 56 -4.22 -8.57 19.60
N LEU A 57 -4.32 -9.61 18.79
CA LEU A 57 -3.48 -10.80 18.93
C LEU A 57 -2.00 -10.47 18.75
N ALA A 58 -1.65 -9.64 17.74
CA ALA A 58 -0.28 -9.20 17.50
C ALA A 58 0.27 -8.37 18.67
N ALA A 59 -0.50 -7.39 19.17
CA ALA A 59 -0.13 -6.56 20.31
C ALA A 59 0.11 -7.41 21.57
N ILE A 60 -0.77 -8.37 21.86
CA ILE A 60 -0.61 -9.23 23.04
C ILE A 60 0.57 -10.21 22.86
N LYS A 61 0.82 -10.73 21.66
CA LYS A 61 2.03 -11.52 21.39
C LYS A 61 3.31 -10.72 21.61
N SER A 62 3.33 -9.44 21.22
CA SER A 62 4.43 -8.54 21.50
C SER A 62 4.61 -8.28 22.99
N LEU A 63 3.53 -7.98 23.72
CA LEU A 63 3.58 -7.83 25.19
C LEU A 63 4.08 -9.10 25.88
N MET A 64 3.69 -10.27 25.39
CA MET A 64 4.15 -11.56 25.90
C MET A 64 5.66 -11.77 25.66
N ALA A 65 6.15 -11.36 24.49
CA ALA A 65 7.59 -11.43 24.16
C ALA A 65 8.45 -10.48 25.00
N ASP A 66 7.92 -9.32 25.35
CA ASP A 66 8.60 -8.30 26.14
C ASP A 66 8.48 -8.53 27.66
N SER A 67 7.67 -9.48 28.09
CA SER A 67 7.39 -9.74 29.51
C SER A 67 8.43 -10.68 30.14
N GLU A 68 8.89 -10.34 31.34
CA GLU A 68 9.72 -11.26 32.15
C GLU A 68 8.95 -12.53 32.59
N ARG A 69 7.62 -12.47 32.55
CA ARG A 69 6.71 -13.59 32.91
C ARG A 69 5.67 -13.81 31.82
N PRO A 70 6.06 -14.36 30.67
CA PRO A 70 5.17 -14.54 29.51
C PRO A 70 3.88 -15.31 29.83
N GLU A 71 3.94 -16.26 30.75
CA GLU A 71 2.80 -17.10 31.16
C GLU A 71 1.70 -16.31 31.89
N THR A 72 1.97 -15.12 32.37
CA THR A 72 0.99 -14.24 33.03
C THR A 72 0.19 -13.43 32.01
N VAL A 73 0.73 -13.22 30.82
CA VAL A 73 0.07 -12.46 29.76
C VAL A 73 -1.01 -13.32 29.10
N LYS A 74 -2.27 -12.95 29.31
CA LYS A 74 -3.43 -13.67 28.81
C LYS A 74 -4.19 -12.84 27.76
N ILE A 75 -4.76 -13.53 26.78
CA ILE A 75 -5.67 -12.93 25.81
C ILE A 75 -7.12 -13.25 26.16
N LYS A 76 -7.98 -12.24 26.18
CA LYS A 76 -9.43 -12.47 26.28
C LYS A 76 -9.98 -12.88 24.92
N ALA A 77 -10.63 -14.02 24.85
CA ALA A 77 -11.18 -14.56 23.62
C ALA A 77 -12.60 -15.10 23.82
N HIS A 78 -13.46 -14.84 22.83
CA HIS A 78 -14.70 -15.59 22.67
C HIS A 78 -14.43 -16.83 21.82
N VAL A 79 -14.80 -18.00 22.33
CA VAL A 79 -14.67 -19.25 21.60
C VAL A 79 -16.04 -19.61 21.01
N ARG A 80 -16.11 -19.76 19.68
CA ARG A 80 -17.32 -20.22 18.98
C ARG A 80 -16.95 -21.31 17.99
N SER A 81 -17.78 -22.33 17.90
CA SER A 81 -17.67 -23.33 16.83
C SER A 81 -18.16 -22.71 15.53
N LEU A 82 -17.25 -22.42 14.62
CA LEU A 82 -17.52 -21.77 13.33
C LEU A 82 -17.05 -22.68 12.19
N THR A 83 -17.89 -22.85 11.18
CA THR A 83 -17.48 -23.39 9.88
C THR A 83 -16.55 -22.39 9.17
N ASP A 84 -15.83 -22.81 8.12
CA ASP A 84 -14.99 -21.91 7.34
C ASP A 84 -15.79 -20.72 6.77
N ARG A 85 -16.98 -20.99 6.27
CA ARG A 85 -17.90 -19.96 5.79
C ARG A 85 -18.27 -18.96 6.89
N GLN A 86 -18.66 -19.43 8.08
CA GLN A 86 -19.01 -18.57 9.21
C GLN A 86 -17.80 -17.79 9.71
N LEU A 87 -16.60 -18.38 9.72
CA LEU A 87 -15.36 -17.68 10.06
C LEU A 87 -15.15 -16.46 9.14
N ILE A 88 -15.33 -16.65 7.84
CA ILE A 88 -15.21 -15.62 6.82
C ILE A 88 -16.31 -14.54 6.98
N GLU A 89 -17.56 -14.96 7.23
CA GLU A 89 -18.67 -14.04 7.48
C GLU A 89 -18.41 -13.16 8.72
N GLU A 90 -17.90 -13.72 9.81
CA GLU A 90 -17.52 -12.97 11.02
C GLU A 90 -16.36 -11.98 10.74
N GLN A 91 -15.35 -12.39 9.94
CA GLN A 91 -14.29 -11.49 9.50
C GLN A 91 -14.84 -10.34 8.65
N ALA A 92 -15.76 -10.64 7.72
CA ALA A 92 -16.38 -9.65 6.86
C ALA A 92 -17.20 -8.62 7.63
N VAL A 93 -17.96 -9.06 8.65
CA VAL A 93 -18.73 -8.14 9.51
C VAL A 93 -17.81 -7.23 10.31
N GLU A 94 -16.72 -7.76 10.88
CA GLU A 94 -15.75 -6.92 11.62
C GLU A 94 -15.05 -5.91 10.70
N ASN A 95 -14.76 -6.32 9.46
CA ASN A 95 -14.06 -5.49 8.47
C ASN A 95 -15.01 -4.54 7.72
N GLY A 96 -16.25 -4.92 7.49
CA GLY A 96 -17.27 -4.08 6.85
C GLY A 96 -17.69 -2.88 7.71
N VAL A 97 -17.51 -2.95 9.03
CA VAL A 97 -17.67 -1.82 9.96
C VAL A 97 -16.43 -0.91 9.98
N ARG A 98 -15.29 -1.38 9.47
CA ARG A 98 -14.06 -0.59 9.33
C ARG A 98 -13.90 -0.15 7.88
N GLU A 99 -14.23 1.10 7.60
CA GLU A 99 -13.79 1.80 6.40
C GLU A 99 -12.31 1.50 6.15
N ASN A 100 -11.96 1.15 4.88
CA ASN A 100 -10.60 1.29 4.33
C ASN A 100 -9.88 0.05 3.81
N LEU A 101 -10.57 -0.97 3.26
CA LEU A 101 -9.89 -1.82 2.29
C LEU A 101 -9.64 -1.04 1.00
N THR A 102 -8.41 -1.04 0.53
CA THR A 102 -8.11 -0.53 -0.81
C THR A 102 -8.78 -1.40 -1.88
N TRP A 103 -8.91 -0.88 -3.09
CA TRP A 103 -9.55 -1.62 -4.18
C TRP A 103 -8.88 -2.99 -4.42
N ILE A 104 -7.56 -3.07 -4.34
CA ILE A 104 -6.83 -4.32 -4.55
C ILE A 104 -6.96 -5.29 -3.36
N GLU A 105 -7.05 -4.78 -2.13
CA GLU A 105 -7.34 -5.63 -0.96
C GLU A 105 -8.74 -6.25 -1.07
N GLN A 106 -9.74 -5.49 -1.53
CA GLN A 106 -11.07 -6.04 -1.83
C GLN A 106 -11.00 -7.12 -2.92
N ALA A 107 -10.17 -6.92 -3.94
CA ALA A 107 -9.99 -7.88 -5.02
C ALA A 107 -9.36 -9.19 -4.53
N MET A 108 -8.30 -9.11 -3.74
CA MET A 108 -7.66 -10.29 -3.15
C MET A 108 -8.57 -10.99 -2.14
N TRP A 109 -9.34 -10.22 -1.37
CA TRP A 109 -10.33 -10.78 -0.46
C TRP A 109 -11.44 -11.53 -1.21
N ALA A 110 -11.93 -10.98 -2.34
CA ALA A 110 -12.90 -11.66 -3.20
C ALA A 110 -12.37 -13.02 -3.70
N VAL A 111 -11.09 -13.10 -4.07
CA VAL A 111 -10.46 -14.36 -4.50
C VAL A 111 -10.47 -15.38 -3.36
N GLN A 112 -10.04 -15.00 -2.16
CA GLN A 112 -10.02 -15.89 -0.99
C GLN A 112 -11.43 -16.38 -0.63
N LEU A 113 -12.44 -15.51 -0.69
CA LEU A 113 -13.84 -15.88 -0.48
C LEU A 113 -14.32 -16.93 -1.48
N LYS A 114 -13.92 -16.78 -2.75
CA LYS A 114 -14.25 -17.75 -3.79
C LYS A 114 -13.54 -19.10 -3.58
N GLU A 115 -12.27 -19.08 -3.21
CA GLU A 115 -11.48 -20.27 -2.88
C GLU A 115 -12.05 -21.01 -1.66
N ALA A 116 -12.62 -20.27 -0.70
CA ALA A 116 -13.36 -20.81 0.43
C ALA A 116 -14.75 -21.36 0.07
N GLY A 117 -15.12 -21.38 -1.23
CA GLY A 117 -16.35 -21.98 -1.73
C GLY A 117 -17.56 -21.04 -1.76
N LEU A 118 -17.39 -19.73 -1.54
CA LEU A 118 -18.50 -18.79 -1.67
C LEU A 118 -18.84 -18.58 -3.16
N SER A 119 -20.13 -18.60 -3.49
CA SER A 119 -20.58 -18.22 -4.82
C SER A 119 -20.36 -16.71 -5.07
N HIS A 120 -20.24 -16.31 -6.32
CA HIS A 120 -20.12 -14.91 -6.71
C HIS A 120 -21.21 -14.02 -6.07
N ARG A 121 -22.46 -14.50 -6.08
CA ARG A 121 -23.59 -13.80 -5.47
C ARG A 121 -23.47 -13.70 -3.95
N ALA A 122 -22.87 -14.68 -3.28
CA ALA A 122 -22.64 -14.64 -1.84
C ALA A 122 -21.50 -13.69 -1.43
N ILE A 123 -20.56 -13.41 -2.33
CA ILE A 123 -19.46 -12.47 -2.10
C ILE A 123 -19.95 -11.01 -2.13
N CYS A 124 -20.94 -10.70 -2.95
CA CYS A 124 -21.47 -9.34 -3.09
C CYS A 124 -21.86 -8.66 -1.76
N PRO A 125 -22.70 -9.26 -0.92
CA PRO A 125 -23.06 -8.65 0.38
C PRO A 125 -21.90 -8.60 1.35
N VAL A 126 -20.95 -9.56 1.29
CA VAL A 126 -19.76 -9.60 2.15
C VAL A 126 -18.87 -8.39 1.91
N LEU A 127 -18.71 -7.99 0.65
CA LEU A 127 -17.90 -6.84 0.26
C LEU A 127 -18.70 -5.52 0.15
N ALA A 128 -20.02 -5.57 0.35
CA ALA A 128 -20.94 -4.46 0.07
C ALA A 128 -20.81 -3.93 -1.37
N LEU A 129 -20.64 -4.83 -2.34
CA LEU A 129 -20.43 -4.51 -3.75
C LEU A 129 -21.50 -5.12 -4.65
N SER A 130 -21.74 -4.51 -5.82
CA SER A 130 -22.60 -5.06 -6.86
C SER A 130 -21.92 -6.25 -7.58
N GLU A 131 -22.71 -7.11 -8.23
CA GLU A 131 -22.19 -8.22 -9.04
C GLU A 131 -21.22 -7.74 -10.13
N ALA A 132 -21.49 -6.61 -10.76
CA ALA A 132 -20.61 -6.00 -11.75
C ALA A 132 -19.26 -5.57 -11.13
N ALA A 133 -19.28 -4.99 -9.93
CA ALA A 133 -18.07 -4.59 -9.22
C ALA A 133 -17.23 -5.82 -8.85
N VAL A 134 -17.84 -6.86 -8.28
CA VAL A 134 -17.15 -8.13 -7.95
C VAL A 134 -16.58 -8.80 -9.20
N SER A 135 -17.29 -8.79 -10.34
CA SER A 135 -16.79 -9.29 -11.61
C SER A 135 -15.54 -8.54 -12.07
N HIS A 136 -15.46 -7.23 -11.84
CA HIS A 136 -14.27 -6.45 -12.14
C HIS A 136 -13.07 -6.82 -11.26
N LEU A 137 -13.31 -7.10 -9.97
CA LEU A 137 -12.26 -7.58 -9.08
C LEU A 137 -11.63 -8.88 -9.62
N PHE A 138 -12.47 -9.86 -9.93
CA PHE A 138 -12.01 -11.14 -10.49
C PHE A 138 -11.29 -11.01 -11.83
N ARG A 139 -11.75 -10.12 -12.71
CA ARG A 139 -11.10 -9.89 -13.99
C ARG A 139 -9.66 -9.43 -13.84
N VAL A 140 -9.40 -8.54 -12.90
CA VAL A 140 -8.05 -8.04 -12.67
C VAL A 140 -7.17 -9.09 -11.98
N THR A 141 -7.67 -9.75 -10.94
CA THR A 141 -6.91 -10.77 -10.21
C THR A 141 -6.70 -12.06 -10.99
N SER A 142 -7.47 -12.31 -12.04
CA SER A 142 -7.21 -13.46 -12.94
C SER A 142 -6.07 -13.22 -13.93
N VAL A 143 -5.65 -11.97 -14.14
CA VAL A 143 -4.59 -11.59 -15.08
C VAL A 143 -3.31 -11.21 -14.35
N ILE A 144 -3.40 -10.40 -13.28
CA ILE A 144 -2.22 -9.99 -12.54
C ILE A 144 -1.82 -11.13 -11.58
N PRO A 145 -0.60 -11.68 -11.69
CA PRO A 145 -0.10 -12.70 -10.76
C PRO A 145 -0.10 -12.20 -9.31
N ALA A 146 -0.44 -13.08 -8.37
CA ALA A 146 -0.57 -12.74 -6.96
C ALA A 146 0.74 -12.21 -6.36
N ASP A 147 1.88 -12.76 -6.74
CA ASP A 147 3.22 -12.29 -6.33
C ASP A 147 3.44 -10.80 -6.65
N ILE A 148 3.03 -10.36 -7.84
CA ILE A 148 3.11 -8.94 -8.25
C ILE A 148 2.17 -8.07 -7.41
N ILE A 149 0.93 -8.53 -7.18
CA ILE A 149 -0.03 -7.81 -6.34
C ILE A 149 0.52 -7.63 -4.92
N PHE A 150 1.07 -8.70 -4.33
CA PHE A 150 1.64 -8.65 -2.98
C PHE A 150 2.89 -7.74 -2.90
N ALA A 151 3.75 -7.75 -3.92
CA ALA A 151 4.92 -6.88 -3.97
C ALA A 151 4.53 -5.40 -4.07
N ILE A 152 3.50 -5.05 -4.84
CA ILE A 152 2.97 -3.68 -4.92
C ILE A 152 2.36 -3.26 -3.58
N GLY A 153 1.60 -4.15 -2.94
CA GLY A 153 0.97 -3.88 -1.64
C GLY A 153 -0.30 -3.03 -1.74
N ARG A 154 -0.64 -2.34 -0.64
CA ARG A 154 -1.95 -1.68 -0.44
C ARG A 154 -2.34 -0.65 -1.49
N ALA A 155 -1.41 0.13 -2.01
CA ALA A 155 -1.64 1.18 -3.02
C ALA A 155 -2.91 2.03 -2.73
N LYS A 156 -2.97 2.67 -1.54
CA LYS A 156 -4.17 3.37 -0.99
C LYS A 156 -4.81 4.38 -1.95
N SER A 157 -4.01 5.07 -2.76
CA SER A 157 -4.47 6.09 -3.72
C SER A 157 -4.79 5.54 -5.11
N VAL A 158 -4.69 4.20 -5.31
CA VAL A 158 -4.85 3.56 -6.61
C VAL A 158 -6.21 2.88 -6.71
N GLY A 159 -7.07 3.43 -7.57
CA GLY A 159 -8.40 2.89 -7.82
C GLY A 159 -8.46 1.91 -9.00
N ARG A 160 -9.66 1.40 -9.24
CA ARG A 160 -9.98 0.45 -10.33
C ARG A 160 -9.35 0.79 -11.69
N PRO A 161 -9.40 2.04 -12.20
CA PRO A 161 -8.92 2.32 -13.56
C PRO A 161 -7.45 1.95 -13.75
N LYS A 162 -6.58 2.29 -12.79
CA LYS A 162 -5.15 2.02 -12.87
C LYS A 162 -4.85 0.51 -12.78
N TRP A 163 -5.52 -0.22 -11.88
CA TRP A 163 -5.40 -1.66 -11.78
C TRP A 163 -5.89 -2.38 -13.03
N THR A 164 -6.99 -1.88 -13.66
CA THR A 164 -7.49 -2.44 -14.93
C THR A 164 -6.50 -2.19 -16.06
N ALA A 165 -5.94 -0.98 -16.17
CA ALA A 165 -4.92 -0.67 -17.17
C ALA A 165 -3.66 -1.52 -16.98
N PHE A 166 -3.25 -1.75 -15.74
CA PHE A 166 -2.11 -2.62 -15.44
C PHE A 166 -2.39 -4.08 -15.83
N ALA A 167 -3.60 -4.59 -15.53
CA ALA A 167 -3.99 -5.92 -15.98
C ALA A 167 -3.97 -6.07 -17.51
N GLU A 168 -4.39 -5.05 -18.26
CA GLU A 168 -4.30 -5.08 -19.73
C GLU A 168 -2.86 -5.20 -20.23
N LEU A 169 -1.91 -4.53 -19.58
CA LEU A 169 -0.48 -4.65 -19.89
C LEU A 169 0.05 -6.06 -19.63
N LEU A 170 -0.36 -6.68 -18.52
CA LEU A 170 0.12 -7.99 -18.07
C LEU A 170 -0.57 -9.20 -18.73
N LYS A 171 -1.37 -8.99 -19.77
CA LYS A 171 -1.83 -10.08 -20.64
C LYS A 171 -0.69 -10.69 -21.48
N ASP A 172 0.43 -9.99 -21.57
CA ASP A 172 1.66 -10.41 -22.23
C ASP A 172 2.62 -11.00 -21.19
N ASP A 173 2.94 -12.29 -21.34
CA ASP A 173 3.83 -13.01 -20.41
C ASP A 173 5.25 -12.41 -20.37
N GLY A 174 5.73 -11.85 -21.47
CA GLY A 174 7.01 -11.14 -21.52
C GLY A 174 7.03 -9.92 -20.60
N LYS A 175 5.91 -9.19 -20.53
CA LYS A 175 5.75 -8.05 -19.63
C LYS A 175 5.64 -8.48 -18.16
N VAL A 176 4.99 -9.61 -17.89
CA VAL A 176 4.97 -10.21 -16.55
C VAL A 176 6.38 -10.52 -16.07
N ALA A 177 7.19 -11.16 -16.92
CA ALA A 177 8.59 -11.47 -16.60
C ALA A 177 9.39 -10.19 -16.34
N ALA A 178 9.25 -9.18 -17.20
CA ALA A 178 9.93 -7.91 -17.04
C ALA A 178 9.57 -7.19 -15.72
N VAL A 179 8.29 -7.21 -15.32
CA VAL A 179 7.86 -6.64 -14.03
C VAL A 179 8.48 -7.39 -12.86
N ARG A 180 8.56 -8.73 -12.91
CA ARG A 180 9.16 -9.52 -11.83
C ARG A 180 10.63 -9.19 -11.57
N GLU A 181 11.39 -8.80 -12.61
CA GLU A 181 12.80 -8.40 -12.47
C GLU A 181 13.01 -7.21 -11.51
N ILE A 182 12.02 -6.36 -11.35
CA ILE A 182 12.15 -5.15 -10.52
C ILE A 182 11.58 -5.28 -9.11
N LEU A 183 10.81 -6.32 -8.79
CA LEU A 183 10.06 -6.42 -7.53
C LEU A 183 10.95 -6.40 -6.28
N ASP A 184 12.17 -6.95 -6.37
CA ASP A 184 13.11 -7.05 -5.26
C ASP A 184 14.18 -5.95 -5.29
N THR A 185 14.09 -4.99 -6.22
CA THR A 185 15.06 -3.89 -6.31
C THR A 185 14.87 -2.89 -5.17
N ALA A 186 15.96 -2.33 -4.68
CA ALA A 186 15.94 -1.33 -3.60
C ALA A 186 15.06 -0.12 -3.95
N ASP A 187 15.09 0.32 -5.23
CA ASP A 187 14.26 1.44 -5.69
C ASP A 187 12.76 1.11 -5.62
N PHE A 188 12.35 -0.09 -6.10
CA PHE A 188 10.96 -0.53 -6.01
C PHE A 188 10.50 -0.64 -4.55
N LEU A 189 11.31 -1.26 -3.68
CA LEU A 189 10.99 -1.45 -2.26
C LEU A 189 10.91 -0.13 -1.48
N SER A 190 11.65 0.90 -1.92
CA SER A 190 11.63 2.25 -1.31
C SER A 190 10.35 3.04 -1.58
N LYS A 191 9.58 2.66 -2.61
CA LYS A 191 8.34 3.37 -3.00
C LYS A 191 7.14 2.91 -2.18
N ASP A 192 6.15 3.78 -2.06
CA ASP A 192 4.81 3.38 -1.63
C ASP A 192 4.09 2.56 -2.71
N GLY A 193 2.94 1.96 -2.38
CA GLY A 193 2.19 1.14 -3.33
C GLY A 193 1.78 1.87 -4.61
N ALA A 194 1.55 3.18 -4.56
CA ALA A 194 1.21 3.98 -5.74
C ALA A 194 2.43 4.19 -6.65
N GLY A 195 3.61 4.36 -6.06
CA GLY A 195 4.88 4.41 -6.78
C GLY A 195 5.25 3.06 -7.36
N ARG A 196 5.08 1.97 -6.61
CA ARG A 196 5.36 0.60 -7.05
C ARG A 196 4.55 0.20 -8.28
N ILE A 197 3.22 0.45 -8.29
CA ILE A 197 2.41 0.17 -9.49
C ILE A 197 2.79 1.07 -10.66
N GLY A 198 3.24 2.32 -10.40
CA GLY A 198 3.78 3.20 -11.43
C GLY A 198 5.01 2.59 -12.10
N MET A 199 6.02 2.23 -11.31
CA MET A 199 7.24 1.58 -11.80
C MET A 199 6.96 0.26 -12.54
N ALA A 200 6.05 -0.56 -12.01
CA ALA A 200 5.64 -1.81 -12.66
C ALA A 200 5.00 -1.57 -14.04
N MET A 201 4.14 -0.54 -14.16
CA MET A 201 3.55 -0.15 -15.46
C MET A 201 4.60 0.40 -16.43
N ASP A 202 5.52 1.23 -15.96
CA ASP A 202 6.62 1.76 -16.77
C ASP A 202 7.50 0.63 -17.29
N ARG A 203 7.86 -0.33 -16.44
CA ARG A 203 8.63 -1.51 -16.83
C ARG A 203 7.88 -2.39 -17.84
N ALA A 204 6.58 -2.62 -17.64
CA ALA A 204 5.72 -3.35 -18.58
C ALA A 204 5.60 -2.66 -19.94
N ASN A 205 5.74 -1.32 -20.00
CA ASN A 205 5.76 -0.55 -21.23
C ASN A 205 7.16 -0.47 -21.87
N GLY A 206 8.16 -1.18 -21.34
CA GLY A 206 9.52 -1.17 -21.85
C GLY A 206 10.33 0.07 -21.46
N VAL A 207 9.81 0.87 -20.56
CA VAL A 207 10.59 1.96 -19.94
C VAL A 207 11.60 1.28 -19.02
N ILE A 208 12.83 1.18 -19.48
CA ILE A 208 13.95 0.74 -18.63
C ILE A 208 14.15 1.85 -17.61
N PRO A 209 14.14 1.57 -16.29
CA PRO A 209 14.60 2.54 -15.33
C PRO A 209 16.02 2.91 -15.77
N THR A 210 16.21 4.09 -16.28
CA THR A 210 17.55 4.65 -16.33
C THR A 210 18.02 4.64 -14.89
N GLU A 211 19.18 4.04 -14.64
CA GLU A 211 19.87 4.18 -13.35
C GLU A 211 19.71 5.63 -12.92
N PRO A 212 19.46 5.90 -11.64
CA PRO A 212 19.30 7.28 -11.19
C PRO A 212 20.46 8.04 -11.79
N ASP A 213 20.16 8.90 -12.75
CA ASP A 213 21.16 9.66 -13.48
C ASP A 213 21.93 10.43 -12.39
N GLU A 214 23.11 9.95 -12.03
CA GLU A 214 24.00 10.64 -11.10
C GLU A 214 24.31 12.06 -11.63
N SER A 215 23.96 12.32 -12.90
CA SER A 215 24.00 13.63 -13.54
C SER A 215 22.75 14.47 -13.28
N SER A 216 21.69 14.01 -12.60
CA SER A 216 20.58 14.89 -12.22
C SER A 216 21.03 15.82 -11.10
N ASN A 217 21.78 16.86 -11.49
CA ASN A 217 22.14 17.95 -10.60
C ASN A 217 20.88 18.62 -10.07
N VAL A 218 20.48 18.26 -8.86
CA VAL A 218 19.44 18.99 -8.15
C VAL A 218 20.08 20.10 -7.35
N THR A 219 19.88 21.33 -7.80
CA THR A 219 20.31 22.53 -7.10
C THR A 219 19.14 23.09 -6.30
N ASN A 220 19.30 23.18 -4.98
CA ASN A 220 18.32 23.83 -4.11
C ASN A 220 18.64 25.32 -3.96
N PHE A 221 17.65 26.19 -4.17
CA PHE A 221 17.74 27.63 -3.93
C PHE A 221 17.22 27.92 -2.53
N THR A 222 18.14 28.20 -1.58
CA THR A 222 17.83 28.48 -0.19
C THR A 222 18.35 29.84 0.23
N LEU A 223 17.65 30.50 1.15
CA LEU A 223 18.15 31.67 1.88
C LEU A 223 17.98 31.40 3.37
N GLY A 224 19.06 31.13 4.08
CA GLY A 224 19.04 30.54 5.42
C GLY A 224 18.37 29.17 5.38
N GLU A 225 17.42 28.92 6.30
CA GLU A 225 16.64 27.67 6.33
C GLU A 225 15.47 27.62 5.33
N ARG A 226 15.21 28.73 4.62
CA ARG A 226 14.05 28.85 3.73
C ARG A 226 14.36 28.37 2.32
N LEU A 227 13.65 27.34 1.86
CA LEU A 227 13.72 26.85 0.49
C LEU A 227 12.81 27.69 -0.42
N PHE A 228 13.37 28.27 -1.47
CA PHE A 228 12.65 29.04 -2.50
C PHE A 228 12.32 28.21 -3.74
N GLY A 229 13.18 27.26 -4.11
CA GLY A 229 12.97 26.41 -5.27
C GLY A 229 14.01 25.30 -5.41
N ARG A 230 13.74 24.39 -6.34
CA ARG A 230 14.64 23.33 -6.77
C ARG A 230 14.79 23.37 -8.28
N MET A 231 15.99 23.32 -8.76
CA MET A 231 16.30 23.14 -10.17
C MET A 231 16.78 21.71 -10.39
N LYS A 232 16.12 21.00 -11.28
CA LYS A 232 16.51 19.66 -11.72
C LYS A 232 16.92 19.74 -13.18
N SER A 233 18.17 19.43 -13.48
CA SER A 233 18.68 19.32 -14.84
C SER A 233 18.71 17.86 -15.25
N SER A 234 18.27 17.58 -16.48
CA SER A 234 18.31 16.26 -17.12
C SER A 234 18.90 16.39 -18.52
N SER A 235 19.16 15.28 -19.18
CA SER A 235 19.62 15.25 -20.58
C SER A 235 18.64 15.91 -21.57
N THR A 236 17.36 16.00 -21.21
CA THR A 236 16.28 16.54 -22.06
C THR A 236 15.88 17.96 -21.70
N GLY A 237 16.33 18.49 -20.55
CA GLY A 237 15.99 19.85 -20.14
C GLY A 237 16.18 20.11 -18.65
N THR A 238 16.00 21.38 -18.29
CA THR A 238 16.08 21.83 -16.90
C THR A 238 14.74 22.34 -16.43
N THR A 239 14.27 21.84 -15.27
CA THR A 239 13.01 22.24 -14.66
C THR A 239 13.26 22.95 -13.33
N LEU A 240 12.68 24.14 -13.16
CA LEU A 240 12.65 24.87 -11.89
C LEU A 240 11.29 24.65 -11.21
N THR A 241 11.30 24.06 -10.04
CA THR A 241 10.11 23.84 -9.22
C THR A 241 10.11 24.76 -8.01
N ILE A 242 9.08 25.62 -7.88
CA ILE A 242 8.91 26.52 -6.75
C ILE A 242 7.76 26.00 -5.88
N PRO A 243 7.97 25.75 -4.57
CA PRO A 243 6.92 25.27 -3.68
C PRO A 243 5.74 26.24 -3.60
N LYS A 244 4.50 25.74 -3.50
CA LYS A 244 3.29 26.57 -3.44
C LYS A 244 3.33 27.62 -2.31
N LYS A 245 4.04 27.34 -1.22
CA LYS A 245 4.29 28.30 -0.13
C LYS A 245 5.09 29.56 -0.57
N GLN A 246 5.71 29.53 -1.75
CA GLN A 246 6.52 30.60 -2.34
C GLN A 246 5.87 31.19 -3.59
N ASP A 247 4.53 31.18 -3.71
CA ASP A 247 3.79 31.68 -4.88
C ASP A 247 4.12 33.15 -5.18
N ALA A 248 4.29 33.99 -4.18
CA ALA A 248 4.72 35.37 -4.35
C ALA A 248 6.11 35.49 -5.02
N PHE A 249 7.05 34.61 -4.65
CA PHE A 249 8.36 34.54 -5.30
C PHE A 249 8.24 34.04 -6.74
N ALA A 250 7.37 33.07 -6.99
CA ALA A 250 7.14 32.55 -8.34
C ALA A 250 6.63 33.64 -9.29
N ARG A 251 5.68 34.46 -8.85
CA ARG A 251 5.16 35.62 -9.64
C ARG A 251 6.22 36.64 -9.86
N TRP A 252 6.94 37.05 -8.81
CA TRP A 252 8.04 38.00 -8.91
C TRP A 252 9.11 37.55 -9.92
N LEU A 253 9.49 36.24 -9.87
CA LEU A 253 10.45 35.65 -10.78
C LEU A 253 9.93 35.69 -12.24
N ALA A 254 8.67 35.33 -12.46
CA ALA A 254 8.05 35.33 -13.78
C ALA A 254 8.04 36.75 -14.42
N GLU A 255 7.75 37.79 -13.63
CA GLU A 255 7.76 39.16 -14.08
C GLU A 255 9.18 39.65 -14.47
N ARG A 256 10.20 39.17 -13.78
CA ARG A 256 11.61 39.54 -14.06
C ARG A 256 12.28 38.66 -15.12
N MET A 257 11.70 37.54 -15.48
CA MET A 257 12.29 36.58 -16.42
C MET A 257 12.72 37.23 -17.75
N PRO A 258 11.93 38.14 -18.40
CA PRO A 258 12.35 38.80 -19.63
C PRO A 258 13.59 39.69 -19.48
N ALA A 259 13.78 40.27 -18.28
CA ALA A 259 14.97 41.11 -18.01
C ALA A 259 16.20 40.22 -17.78
N LEU A 260 16.03 39.12 -17.00
CA LEU A 260 17.10 38.16 -16.74
C LEU A 260 17.59 37.47 -18.01
N VAL A 261 16.69 37.13 -18.93
CA VAL A 261 17.07 36.55 -20.23
C VAL A 261 17.89 37.56 -21.04
N ARG A 262 17.50 38.84 -21.09
CA ARG A 262 18.26 39.86 -21.77
C ARG A 262 19.66 40.10 -21.17
N GLU A 263 19.74 40.10 -19.85
CA GLU A 263 21.01 40.22 -19.12
C GLU A 263 21.95 39.05 -19.45
N TYR A 264 21.41 37.85 -19.46
CA TYR A 264 22.15 36.64 -19.82
C TYR A 264 22.65 36.66 -21.26
N ASP A 265 21.80 37.05 -22.23
CA ASP A 265 22.19 37.17 -23.64
C ASP A 265 23.25 38.24 -23.85
N HIS A 266 23.15 39.34 -23.10
CA HIS A 266 24.19 40.42 -23.14
C HIS A 266 25.53 39.91 -22.58
N GLN A 267 25.54 39.13 -21.49
CA GLN A 267 26.75 38.51 -20.93
C GLN A 267 27.42 37.55 -21.93
N LEU A 268 26.62 36.82 -22.72
CA LEU A 268 27.12 35.90 -23.74
C LEU A 268 27.56 36.61 -25.07
N GLY A 269 27.44 37.91 -25.16
CA GLY A 269 27.78 38.67 -26.38
C GLY A 269 26.85 38.37 -27.57
N ARG A 270 25.66 37.83 -27.32
CA ARG A 270 24.66 37.48 -28.36
C ARG A 270 23.76 38.63 -28.76
N ILE A 271 23.73 39.69 -27.98
CA ILE A 271 23.03 40.95 -28.29
C ILE A 271 24.05 42.07 -28.14
N LYS A 272 24.20 42.88 -29.20
CA LYS A 272 24.97 44.13 -29.19
C LYS A 272 24.12 45.27 -28.68
#